data_f828c61aa2f1dcba9aebe7fab09919df
#
_entry.id   f828c61aa2f1dcba9aebe7fab09919df
#
_cell.length_a   1.000
_cell.length_b   1.000
_cell.length_c   1.000
_cell.angle_alpha   90.00
_cell.angle_beta   90.00
_cell.angle_gamma   90.00
#
_symmetry.space_group_name_H-M   'P 1'
#
loop_
_entity.id
_entity.type
_entity.pdbx_description
1 polymer ?
#
loop_
_entity_poly.entity_id
_entity_poly.type
_entity_poly.pdbx_seq_one_letter_code
_entity_poly.pdbx_strand_id
1 'polypeptide(L)'
;EHELLKAHLGALRNGEPIDYPHYCFKTHTRLPKTERLQPAPVVILEGIMLLARVELLPLYDVKIFIDTPLDICLMRRMMRDVKERGRTMDSVAKQYEKTVKPMYHQFIEPSRFTADVVVTQGGKNQIALDVIKSHIQQVIK
;
A
#
# COMPACT_ATOMS: atom_id res chain seq x y z
N GLU A 1 -13.12 1.31 1.90
CA GLU A 1 -13.85 2.37 1.13
C GLU A 1 -13.32 2.43 -0.32
N HIS A 2 -13.50 1.34 -1.09
CA HIS A 2 -12.93 1.25 -2.45
C HIS A 2 -13.60 2.20 -3.44
N GLU A 3 -14.87 2.47 -3.29
CA GLU A 3 -15.58 3.43 -4.15
C GLU A 3 -15.07 4.86 -3.98
N LEU A 4 -14.78 5.26 -2.75
CA LEU A 4 -14.14 6.56 -2.50
C LEU A 4 -12.73 6.63 -3.13
N LEU A 5 -11.95 5.55 -3.02
CA LEU A 5 -10.62 5.48 -3.64
C LEU A 5 -10.72 5.59 -5.18
N LYS A 6 -11.66 4.89 -5.80
CA LYS A 6 -11.91 5.00 -7.25
C LYS A 6 -12.25 6.44 -7.65
N ALA A 7 -13.19 7.07 -6.94
CA ALA A 7 -13.58 8.45 -7.19
C ALA A 7 -12.38 9.41 -7.06
N HIS A 8 -11.57 9.25 -6.02
CA HIS A 8 -10.37 10.06 -5.80
C HIS A 8 -9.32 9.87 -6.90
N LEU A 9 -9.05 8.64 -7.32
CA LEU A 9 -8.09 8.38 -8.40
C LEU A 9 -8.60 8.96 -9.73
N GLY A 10 -9.90 8.84 -10.01
CA GLY A 10 -10.52 9.45 -11.19
C GLY A 10 -10.38 10.96 -11.19
N ALA A 11 -10.67 11.62 -10.07
CA ALA A 11 -10.54 13.07 -9.93
C ALA A 11 -9.09 13.54 -10.13
N LEU A 12 -8.12 12.90 -9.47
CA LEU A 12 -6.70 13.23 -9.62
C LEU A 12 -6.21 13.06 -11.06
N ARG A 13 -6.68 12.02 -11.75
CA ARG A 13 -6.36 11.77 -13.17
C ARG A 13 -6.92 12.83 -14.10
N ASN A 14 -8.06 13.42 -13.74
CA ASN A 14 -8.68 14.55 -14.46
C ASN A 14 -8.10 15.92 -14.07
N GLY A 15 -7.07 15.97 -13.22
CA GLY A 15 -6.50 17.23 -12.75
C GLY A 15 -7.30 17.91 -11.65
N GLU A 16 -8.22 17.20 -11.00
CA GLU A 16 -9.07 17.72 -9.94
C GLU A 16 -8.49 17.37 -8.56
N PRO A 17 -8.49 18.33 -7.60
CA PRO A 17 -8.05 18.04 -6.25
C PRO A 17 -9.06 17.18 -5.49
N ILE A 18 -8.57 16.45 -4.49
CA ILE A 18 -9.40 15.59 -3.63
C ILE A 18 -9.22 15.96 -2.16
N ASP A 19 -10.22 15.59 -1.35
CA ASP A 19 -10.16 15.68 0.10
C ASP A 19 -10.02 14.26 0.67
N TYR A 20 -8.79 13.79 0.92
CA TYR A 20 -8.55 12.44 1.39
C TYR A 20 -8.72 12.32 2.91
N PRO A 21 -9.33 11.23 3.40
CA PRO A 21 -9.62 11.06 4.81
C PRO A 21 -8.40 10.64 5.61
N HIS A 22 -8.34 11.06 6.88
CA HIS A 22 -7.39 10.53 7.85
C HIS A 22 -7.95 9.32 8.57
N TYR A 23 -7.07 8.35 8.88
CA TYR A 23 -7.41 7.13 9.58
C TYR A 23 -6.75 7.08 10.96
N CYS A 24 -7.53 6.70 11.98
CA CYS A 24 -7.03 6.50 13.33
C CYS A 24 -6.72 5.02 13.58
N PHE A 25 -5.44 4.69 13.75
CA PHE A 25 -5.00 3.31 14.03
C PHE A 25 -5.33 2.84 15.46
N LYS A 26 -5.67 3.75 16.39
CA LYS A 26 -6.06 3.40 17.76
C LYS A 26 -7.52 2.98 17.84
N THR A 27 -8.39 3.72 17.17
CA THR A 27 -9.84 3.45 17.17
C THR A 27 -10.31 2.58 16.01
N HIS A 28 -9.41 2.33 15.04
CA HIS A 28 -9.73 1.63 13.79
C HIS A 28 -10.85 2.27 12.98
N THR A 29 -10.94 3.61 13.02
CA THR A 29 -11.99 4.38 12.34
C THR A 29 -11.40 5.48 11.47
N ARG A 30 -12.18 5.88 10.46
CA ARG A 30 -11.95 7.11 9.71
C ARG A 30 -12.22 8.32 10.62
N LEU A 31 -11.36 9.32 10.55
CA LEU A 31 -11.58 10.60 11.24
C LEU A 31 -12.46 11.52 10.39
N PRO A 32 -13.21 12.46 11.01
CA PRO A 32 -13.93 13.51 10.27
C PRO A 32 -12.99 14.44 9.50
N LYS A 33 -11.74 14.58 9.96
CA LYS A 33 -10.73 15.41 9.33
C LYS A 33 -10.35 14.85 7.96
N THR A 34 -10.33 15.73 6.97
CA THR A 34 -9.78 15.47 5.64
C THR A 34 -8.59 16.38 5.37
N GLU A 35 -7.78 16.03 4.39
CA GLU A 35 -6.70 16.87 3.90
C GLU A 35 -6.80 16.98 2.39
N ARG A 36 -6.61 18.22 1.87
CA ARG A 36 -6.73 18.47 0.44
C ARG A 36 -5.44 18.11 -0.26
N LEU A 37 -5.53 17.23 -1.24
CA LEU A 37 -4.44 16.81 -2.11
C LEU A 37 -4.65 17.38 -3.51
N GLN A 38 -3.65 18.08 -4.03
CA GLN A 38 -3.63 18.59 -5.40
C GLN A 38 -3.21 17.47 -6.36
N PRO A 39 -3.71 17.48 -7.61
CA PRO A 39 -3.24 16.57 -8.64
C PRO A 39 -1.76 16.79 -8.95
N ALA A 40 -1.06 15.74 -9.29
CA ALA A 40 0.35 15.76 -9.67
C ALA A 40 0.59 14.87 -10.89
N PRO A 41 1.67 15.10 -11.68
CA PRO A 41 2.00 14.27 -12.84
C PRO A 41 2.18 12.79 -12.50
N VAL A 42 2.60 12.49 -11.27
CA VAL A 42 2.72 11.12 -10.75
C VAL A 42 2.07 11.03 -9.38
N VAL A 43 1.21 10.06 -9.20
CA VAL A 43 0.57 9.70 -7.94
C VAL A 43 1.05 8.31 -7.53
N ILE A 44 1.68 8.19 -6.38
CA ILE A 44 2.09 6.91 -5.80
C ILE A 44 1.05 6.50 -4.77
N LEU A 45 0.38 5.38 -5.05
CA LEU A 45 -0.57 4.77 -4.14
C LEU A 45 0.08 3.56 -3.45
N GLU A 46 0.05 3.51 -2.12
CA GLU A 46 0.58 2.39 -1.37
C GLU A 46 -0.50 1.71 -0.52
N GLY A 47 -0.45 0.39 -0.44
CA GLY A 47 -1.35 -0.38 0.39
C GLY A 47 -1.31 -1.86 0.10
N ILE A 48 -1.41 -2.66 1.15
CA ILE A 48 -1.26 -4.11 1.10
C ILE A 48 -2.35 -4.82 0.25
N MET A 49 -3.54 -4.23 0.11
CA MET A 49 -4.68 -4.84 -0.61
C MET A 49 -4.89 -4.28 -2.02
N LEU A 50 -4.06 -3.35 -2.48
CA LEU A 50 -4.32 -2.64 -3.74
C LEU A 50 -4.33 -3.58 -4.95
N LEU A 51 -3.33 -4.44 -5.06
CA LEU A 51 -3.22 -5.39 -6.19
C LEU A 51 -4.15 -6.61 -6.05
N ALA A 52 -4.68 -6.87 -4.86
CA ALA A 52 -5.64 -7.93 -4.62
C ALA A 52 -7.09 -7.55 -5.00
N ARG A 53 -7.31 -6.30 -5.42
CA ARG A 53 -8.62 -5.78 -5.82
C ARG A 53 -8.69 -5.61 -7.33
N VAL A 54 -9.28 -6.60 -7.98
CA VAL A 54 -9.36 -6.67 -9.45
C VAL A 54 -10.02 -5.41 -10.05
N GLU A 55 -11.02 -4.86 -9.35
CA GLU A 55 -11.72 -3.65 -9.76
C GLU A 55 -10.88 -2.36 -9.74
N LEU A 56 -9.74 -2.37 -9.05
CA LEU A 56 -8.82 -1.24 -9.01
C LEU A 56 -7.69 -1.33 -10.04
N LEU A 57 -7.37 -2.53 -10.51
CA LEU A 57 -6.21 -2.76 -11.40
C LEU A 57 -6.22 -1.90 -12.68
N PRO A 58 -7.38 -1.66 -13.35
CA PRO A 58 -7.43 -0.80 -14.53
C PRO A 58 -7.12 0.68 -14.26
N LEU A 59 -7.11 1.09 -12.99
CA LEU A 59 -6.82 2.47 -12.60
C LEU A 59 -5.32 2.74 -12.43
N TYR A 60 -4.48 1.72 -12.44
CA TYR A 60 -3.05 1.84 -12.24
C TYR A 60 -2.32 1.75 -13.57
N ASP A 61 -1.46 2.72 -13.85
CA ASP A 61 -0.61 2.70 -15.04
C ASP A 61 0.58 1.75 -14.86
N VAL A 62 1.12 1.66 -13.63
CA VAL A 62 2.19 0.73 -13.25
C VAL A 62 1.86 0.06 -11.92
N LYS A 63 1.93 -1.26 -11.88
CA LYS A 63 1.64 -2.10 -10.71
C LYS A 63 2.93 -2.74 -10.21
N ILE A 64 3.33 -2.41 -8.98
CA ILE A 64 4.57 -2.88 -8.38
C ILE A 64 4.25 -3.72 -7.14
N PHE A 65 4.74 -4.94 -7.11
CA PHE A 65 4.68 -5.80 -5.93
C PHE A 65 6.03 -5.80 -5.21
N ILE A 66 6.03 -5.44 -3.93
CA ILE A 66 7.22 -5.46 -3.09
C ILE A 66 7.31 -6.82 -2.39
N ASP A 67 8.19 -7.68 -2.90
CA ASP A 67 8.38 -9.03 -2.39
C ASP A 67 9.40 -9.03 -1.24
N THR A 68 8.87 -9.14 -0.03
CA THR A 68 9.65 -9.23 1.20
C THR A 68 9.28 -10.50 1.95
N PRO A 69 10.25 -11.31 2.41
CA PRO A 69 9.96 -12.52 3.19
C PRO A 69 9.04 -12.26 4.38
N LEU A 70 8.09 -13.17 4.64
CA LEU A 70 7.05 -12.98 5.66
C LEU A 70 7.59 -12.85 7.07
N ASP A 71 8.69 -13.51 7.40
CA ASP A 71 9.38 -13.40 8.68
C ASP A 71 9.91 -11.97 8.90
N ILE A 72 10.52 -11.38 7.87
CA ILE A 72 10.98 -10.00 7.89
C ILE A 72 9.79 -9.02 8.04
N CYS A 73 8.70 -9.27 7.31
CA CYS A 73 7.48 -8.48 7.43
C CYS A 73 6.91 -8.55 8.86
N LEU A 74 6.86 -9.74 9.45
CA LEU A 74 6.39 -9.96 10.81
C LEU A 74 7.27 -9.23 11.82
N MET A 75 8.60 -9.39 11.73
CA MET A 75 9.53 -8.71 12.63
C MET A 75 9.36 -7.19 12.59
N ARG A 76 9.32 -6.59 11.38
CA ARG A 76 9.11 -5.15 11.21
C ARG A 76 7.78 -4.70 11.79
N ARG A 77 6.72 -5.48 11.56
CA ARG A 77 5.40 -5.22 12.12
C ARG A 77 5.41 -5.25 13.64
N MET A 78 6.00 -6.30 14.26
CA MET A 78 6.09 -6.41 15.72
C MET A 78 6.81 -5.21 16.32
N MET A 79 7.97 -4.86 15.79
CA MET A 79 8.74 -3.70 16.27
C MET A 79 7.94 -2.39 16.19
N ARG A 80 7.32 -2.13 15.05
CA ARG A 80 6.51 -0.93 14.84
C ARG A 80 5.28 -0.90 15.76
N ASP A 81 4.49 -1.98 15.77
CA ASP A 81 3.22 -2.01 16.48
C ASP A 81 3.41 -1.92 18.01
N VAL A 82 4.52 -2.48 18.54
CA VAL A 82 4.88 -2.34 19.95
C VAL A 82 5.37 -0.91 20.26
N LYS A 83 6.30 -0.39 19.46
CA LYS A 83 6.93 0.90 19.72
C LYS A 83 6.01 2.10 19.48
N GLU A 84 5.23 2.05 18.40
CA GLU A 84 4.50 3.23 17.88
C GLU A 84 2.99 3.16 18.12
N ARG A 85 2.44 1.95 18.29
CA ARG A 85 0.98 1.73 18.40
C ARG A 85 0.54 1.21 19.78
N GLY A 86 1.48 1.05 20.71
CA GLY A 86 1.20 0.63 22.10
C GLY A 86 0.64 -0.79 22.22
N ARG A 87 0.92 -1.68 21.24
CA ARG A 87 0.47 -3.08 21.27
C ARG A 87 1.48 -3.97 22.00
N THR A 88 1.02 -5.11 22.54
CA THR A 88 1.91 -6.15 23.06
C THR A 88 2.36 -7.10 21.96
N MET A 89 3.55 -7.69 22.11
CA MET A 89 4.07 -8.71 21.17
C MET A 89 3.10 -9.88 21.02
N ASP A 90 2.55 -10.36 22.16
CA ASP A 90 1.57 -11.46 22.18
C ASP A 90 0.31 -11.12 21.37
N SER A 91 -0.22 -9.90 21.52
CA SER A 91 -1.36 -9.42 20.74
C SER A 91 -1.08 -9.39 19.23
N VAL A 92 0.13 -8.97 18.83
CA VAL A 92 0.52 -8.92 17.41
C VAL A 92 0.70 -10.33 16.86
N ALA A 93 1.36 -11.23 17.61
CA ALA A 93 1.57 -12.62 17.21
C ALA A 93 0.25 -13.38 17.02
N LYS A 94 -0.66 -13.30 17.99
CA LYS A 94 -1.99 -13.93 17.91
C LYS A 94 -2.79 -13.41 16.69
N GLN A 95 -2.77 -12.12 16.43
CA GLN A 95 -3.44 -11.56 15.26
C GLN A 95 -2.78 -12.03 13.96
N TYR A 96 -1.46 -12.12 13.93
CA TYR A 96 -0.73 -12.59 12.76
C TYR A 96 -1.13 -14.01 12.38
N GLU A 97 -1.12 -14.93 13.34
CA GLU A 97 -1.48 -16.33 13.11
C GLU A 97 -2.95 -16.49 12.72
N LYS A 98 -3.85 -15.83 13.47
CA LYS A 98 -5.29 -16.00 13.28
C LYS A 98 -5.81 -15.35 12.00
N THR A 99 -5.24 -14.22 11.59
CA THR A 99 -5.83 -13.38 10.54
C THR A 99 -4.84 -13.02 9.45
N VAL A 100 -3.69 -12.46 9.80
CA VAL A 100 -2.83 -11.81 8.80
C VAL A 100 -2.18 -12.81 7.87
N LYS A 101 -1.62 -13.90 8.39
CA LYS A 101 -0.97 -14.94 7.60
C LYS A 101 -1.95 -15.67 6.66
N PRO A 102 -3.13 -16.13 7.12
CA PRO A 102 -4.13 -16.70 6.21
C PRO A 102 -4.58 -15.71 5.11
N MET A 103 -4.86 -14.46 5.47
CA MET A 103 -5.26 -13.44 4.51
C MET A 103 -4.16 -13.11 3.51
N TYR A 104 -2.89 -13.13 3.92
CA TYR A 104 -1.76 -12.97 3.03
C TYR A 104 -1.76 -14.04 1.93
N HIS A 105 -1.82 -15.32 2.30
CA HIS A 105 -1.83 -16.42 1.33
C HIS A 105 -3.06 -16.42 0.43
N GLN A 106 -4.21 -15.99 0.97
CA GLN A 106 -5.46 -15.97 0.23
C GLN A 106 -5.54 -14.81 -0.78
N PHE A 107 -5.04 -13.63 -0.43
CA PHE A 107 -5.27 -12.41 -1.21
C PHE A 107 -4.00 -11.72 -1.70
N ILE A 108 -2.97 -11.62 -0.84
CA ILE A 108 -1.79 -10.80 -1.15
C ILE A 108 -0.81 -11.56 -2.04
N GLU A 109 -0.46 -12.78 -1.66
CA GLU A 109 0.49 -13.61 -2.41
C GLU A 109 0.03 -13.86 -3.86
N PRO A 110 -1.23 -14.24 -4.13
CA PRO A 110 -1.72 -14.36 -5.51
C PRO A 110 -1.71 -13.04 -6.28
N SER A 111 -1.88 -11.90 -5.63
CA SER A 111 -1.86 -10.59 -6.29
C SER A 111 -0.49 -10.20 -6.88
N ARG A 112 0.57 -10.93 -6.53
CA ARG A 112 1.89 -10.81 -7.17
C ARG A 112 1.82 -11.02 -8.69
N PHE A 113 0.94 -11.90 -9.16
CA PHE A 113 0.78 -12.20 -10.59
C PHE A 113 0.05 -11.09 -11.36
N THR A 114 -0.54 -10.13 -10.68
CA THR A 114 -1.16 -8.94 -11.31
C THR A 114 -0.18 -7.76 -11.44
N ALA A 115 1.01 -7.88 -10.85
CA ALA A 115 2.02 -6.84 -10.90
C ALA A 115 2.77 -6.82 -12.23
N ASP A 116 3.10 -5.62 -12.72
CA ASP A 116 3.98 -5.42 -13.87
C ASP A 116 5.46 -5.58 -13.48
N VAL A 117 5.80 -5.24 -12.22
CA VAL A 117 7.14 -5.34 -11.67
C VAL A 117 7.11 -5.96 -10.28
N VAL A 118 7.97 -6.95 -10.03
CA VAL A 118 8.19 -7.53 -8.69
C VAL A 118 9.55 -7.10 -8.17
N VAL A 119 9.57 -6.34 -7.10
CA VAL A 119 10.79 -5.89 -6.42
C VAL A 119 11.15 -6.86 -5.32
N THR A 120 12.18 -7.67 -5.52
CA THR A 120 12.70 -8.60 -4.52
C THR A 120 13.52 -7.87 -3.45
N GLN A 121 13.69 -8.48 -2.28
CA GLN A 121 14.41 -7.91 -1.12
C GLN A 121 13.76 -6.63 -0.54
N GLY A 122 12.53 -6.33 -0.94
CA GLY A 122 11.80 -5.16 -0.47
C GLY A 122 12.46 -3.83 -0.85
N GLY A 123 12.22 -2.79 -0.07
CA GLY A 123 12.76 -1.44 -0.32
C GLY A 123 14.28 -1.29 -0.14
N LYS A 124 15.02 -2.38 0.05
CA LYS A 124 16.51 -2.38 0.09
C LYS A 124 17.16 -2.69 -1.26
N ASN A 125 16.35 -3.09 -2.27
CA ASN A 125 16.86 -3.33 -3.61
C ASN A 125 17.10 -2.00 -4.34
N GLN A 126 18.31 -1.45 -4.17
CA GLN A 126 18.66 -0.15 -4.73
C GLN A 126 18.58 -0.12 -6.26
N ILE A 127 18.97 -1.20 -6.93
CA ILE A 127 18.91 -1.30 -8.40
C ILE A 127 17.47 -1.19 -8.89
N ALA A 128 16.54 -1.94 -8.28
CA ALA A 128 15.14 -1.87 -8.64
C ALA A 128 14.54 -0.47 -8.38
N LEU A 129 14.93 0.17 -7.26
CA LEU A 129 14.50 1.54 -6.95
C LEU A 129 15.02 2.54 -7.99
N ASP A 130 16.25 2.40 -8.45
CA ASP A 130 16.84 3.30 -9.46
C ASP A 130 16.18 3.13 -10.83
N VAL A 131 15.81 1.89 -11.21
CA VAL A 131 15.01 1.63 -12.42
C VAL A 131 13.64 2.31 -12.33
N ILE A 132 12.94 2.15 -11.21
CA ILE A 132 11.63 2.78 -10.99
C ILE A 132 11.74 4.31 -11.02
N LYS A 133 12.74 4.88 -10.33
CA LYS A 133 13.00 6.33 -10.34
C LYS A 133 13.27 6.85 -11.76
N SER A 134 14.08 6.14 -12.53
CA SER A 134 14.39 6.52 -13.91
C SER A 134 13.14 6.52 -14.79
N HIS A 135 12.26 5.54 -14.62
CA HIS A 135 10.98 5.50 -15.32
C HIS A 135 10.09 6.69 -14.95
N ILE A 136 9.94 6.97 -13.65
CA ILE A 136 9.17 8.13 -13.16
C ILE A 136 9.71 9.44 -13.73
N GLN A 137 11.05 9.61 -13.76
CA GLN A 137 11.68 10.81 -14.32
C GLN A 137 11.43 10.99 -15.80
N GLN A 138 11.24 9.93 -16.56
CA GLN A 138 10.87 10.00 -17.99
C GLN A 138 9.42 10.43 -18.19
N VAL A 139 8.52 10.03 -17.31
CA VAL A 139 7.09 10.39 -17.37
C VAL A 139 6.84 11.86 -16.99
N ILE A 140 7.67 12.44 -16.12
CA ILE A 140 7.51 13.82 -15.62
C ILE A 140 8.08 14.86 -16.59
N LYS A 141 8.93 14.44 -17.52
CA LYS A 141 9.48 15.34 -18.58
C LYS A 141 8.46 15.66 -19.64
#